data_0c33e7fe2d348691ed1843a79bd6409a
#
_entry.id   0c33e7fe2d348691ed1843a79bd6409a
#
_cell.length_a   1.000
_cell.length_b   1.000
_cell.length_c   1.000
_cell.angle_alpha   90.00
_cell.angle_beta   90.00
_cell.angle_gamma   90.00
#
_symmetry.space_group_name_H-M   'P 1'
#
loop_
_entity.id
_entity.type
_entity.pdbx_description
1 polymer ?
#
loop_
_entity_poly.entity_id
_entity_poly.type
_entity_poly.pdbx_seq_one_letter_code
_entity_poly.pdbx_strand_id
1 'polypeptide(L)'
;MDRSYNVFVDNGLYVLAYYLNKDINDITYQDIENSIDLMSDKIEEFVSCEKYSNLKSMCFSNSALTQPKGKATLNEKLQGFIKNQGNEYCSLCGQYKAKVKIEDKEYNIGRSYMPNLVANTFYNFSNNLQGLNVCPYCLVLTMYSILNCRVSRYAFLYNSTSNEFMEDYTCSIQEENLTDVELGAKKEKEKHSIVESLESLVCKYNSFDGNIEQYMFNNSGQSQDINVNSIKNKYVNLLIKLQEKALLSHFKKLHLDRYILNGTLESNYLREVYKVKKEEKMDEKEQE
;
A
#
# COMPACT_ATOMS: atom_id res chain seq x y z
N MET A 1 -5.54 -19.23 -0.31
CA MET A 1 -6.15 -18.40 -1.39
C MET A 1 -5.03 -17.82 -2.24
N ASP A 2 -5.13 -17.91 -3.57
CA ASP A 2 -4.08 -17.37 -4.44
C ASP A 2 -4.10 -15.83 -4.45
N ARG A 3 -2.95 -15.23 -4.69
CA ARG A 3 -2.83 -13.78 -4.88
C ARG A 3 -3.64 -13.32 -6.10
N SER A 4 -4.27 -12.18 -5.98
CA SER A 4 -5.03 -11.56 -7.08
C SER A 4 -4.19 -10.65 -7.97
N TYR A 5 -2.97 -10.33 -7.52
CA TYR A 5 -2.09 -9.27 -8.07
C TYR A 5 -2.72 -7.87 -8.07
N ASN A 6 -3.83 -7.68 -7.37
CA ASN A 6 -4.34 -6.35 -7.06
C ASN A 6 -3.74 -5.89 -5.73
N VAL A 7 -3.09 -4.73 -5.73
CA VAL A 7 -2.35 -4.21 -4.58
C VAL A 7 -3.19 -4.14 -3.30
N PHE A 8 -4.44 -3.74 -3.38
CA PHE A 8 -5.31 -3.61 -2.20
C PHE A 8 -5.78 -4.97 -1.70
N VAL A 9 -6.23 -5.85 -2.59
CA VAL A 9 -6.67 -7.20 -2.23
C VAL A 9 -5.53 -8.00 -1.62
N ASP A 10 -4.35 -7.97 -2.24
CA ASP A 10 -3.20 -8.72 -1.78
C ASP A 10 -2.69 -8.19 -0.42
N ASN A 11 -2.57 -6.87 -0.24
CA ASN A 11 -2.21 -6.32 1.08
C ASN A 11 -3.20 -6.72 2.17
N GLY A 12 -4.50 -6.73 1.87
CA GLY A 12 -5.52 -7.21 2.81
C GLY A 12 -5.39 -8.70 3.11
N LEU A 13 -5.00 -9.51 2.13
CA LEU A 13 -4.75 -10.95 2.32
C LEU A 13 -3.56 -11.18 3.26
N TYR A 14 -2.45 -10.48 3.08
CA TYR A 14 -1.28 -10.58 3.96
C TYR A 14 -1.59 -10.08 5.38
N VAL A 15 -2.36 -9.00 5.53
CA VAL A 15 -2.83 -8.53 6.84
C VAL A 15 -3.67 -9.61 7.52
N LEU A 16 -4.61 -10.21 6.82
CA LEU A 16 -5.44 -11.28 7.38
C LEU A 16 -4.59 -12.50 7.79
N ALA A 17 -3.64 -12.89 6.94
CA ALA A 17 -2.71 -13.99 7.22
C ALA A 17 -1.90 -13.73 8.51
N TYR A 18 -1.41 -12.49 8.69
CA TYR A 18 -0.71 -12.06 9.90
C TYR A 18 -1.58 -12.24 11.17
N TYR A 19 -2.81 -11.71 11.15
CA TYR A 19 -3.70 -11.79 12.32
C TYR A 19 -4.19 -13.20 12.63
N LEU A 20 -4.30 -14.07 11.63
CA LEU A 20 -4.66 -15.47 11.80
C LEU A 20 -3.46 -16.39 12.05
N ASN A 21 -2.24 -15.88 11.96
CA ASN A 21 -0.99 -16.65 12.02
C ASN A 21 -1.00 -17.85 11.07
N LYS A 22 -1.35 -17.57 9.79
CA LYS A 22 -1.44 -18.56 8.71
C LYS A 22 -0.60 -18.14 7.52
N ASP A 23 -0.15 -19.12 6.72
CA ASP A 23 0.35 -18.86 5.37
C ASP A 23 -0.78 -18.33 4.48
N ILE A 24 -0.45 -17.40 3.55
CA ILE A 24 -1.45 -16.82 2.63
C ILE A 24 -2.17 -17.88 1.80
N ASN A 25 -1.46 -18.97 1.44
CA ASN A 25 -2.03 -20.06 0.66
C ASN A 25 -3.06 -20.88 1.45
N ASP A 26 -2.97 -20.86 2.79
CA ASP A 26 -3.88 -21.56 3.69
C ASP A 26 -5.12 -20.73 4.06
N ILE A 27 -5.18 -19.46 3.65
CA ILE A 27 -6.35 -18.62 3.86
C ILE A 27 -7.50 -19.09 2.97
N THR A 28 -8.65 -19.29 3.58
CA THR A 28 -9.89 -19.73 2.93
C THR A 28 -10.94 -18.61 2.92
N TYR A 29 -11.97 -18.74 2.11
CA TYR A 29 -13.12 -17.84 2.15
C TYR A 29 -13.81 -17.84 3.52
N GLN A 30 -13.85 -18.99 4.19
CA GLN A 30 -14.41 -19.08 5.55
C GLN A 30 -13.57 -18.31 6.56
N ASP A 31 -12.25 -18.25 6.41
CA ASP A 31 -11.39 -17.43 7.26
C ASP A 31 -11.72 -15.93 7.10
N ILE A 32 -11.98 -15.49 5.85
CA ILE A 32 -12.38 -14.10 5.60
C ILE A 32 -13.73 -13.81 6.26
N GLU A 33 -14.71 -14.68 6.11
CA GLU A 33 -16.03 -14.52 6.73
C GLU A 33 -15.91 -14.43 8.26
N ASN A 34 -15.18 -15.36 8.87
CA ASN A 34 -15.03 -15.45 10.33
C ASN A 34 -14.19 -14.31 10.92
N SER A 35 -13.38 -13.64 10.11
CA SER A 35 -12.49 -12.57 10.58
C SER A 35 -13.14 -11.18 10.61
N ILE A 36 -14.33 -11.01 10.05
CA ILE A 36 -14.93 -9.67 9.85
C ILE A 36 -15.05 -8.91 11.15
N ASP A 37 -15.50 -9.55 12.23
CA ASP A 37 -15.68 -8.91 13.54
C ASP A 37 -14.31 -8.43 14.06
N LEU A 38 -13.33 -9.32 14.15
CA LEU A 38 -11.97 -9.01 14.59
C LEU A 38 -11.33 -7.89 13.77
N MET A 39 -11.42 -8.00 12.45
CA MET A 39 -10.73 -7.06 11.56
C MET A 39 -11.41 -5.69 11.50
N SER A 40 -12.74 -5.65 11.66
CA SER A 40 -13.46 -4.38 11.78
C SER A 40 -13.03 -3.63 13.05
N ASP A 41 -12.92 -4.31 14.17
CA ASP A 41 -12.47 -3.73 15.45
C ASP A 41 -11.03 -3.21 15.31
N LYS A 42 -10.13 -4.00 14.69
CA LYS A 42 -8.73 -3.60 14.46
C LYS A 42 -8.62 -2.38 13.55
N ILE A 43 -9.42 -2.29 12.50
CA ILE A 43 -9.44 -1.12 11.62
C ILE A 43 -9.96 0.11 12.37
N GLU A 44 -11.04 -0.01 13.14
CA GLU A 44 -11.60 1.11 13.90
C GLU A 44 -10.64 1.60 14.99
N GLU A 45 -9.99 0.69 15.70
CA GLU A 45 -8.94 1.00 16.67
C GLU A 45 -7.77 1.76 16.01
N PHE A 46 -7.25 1.24 14.91
CA PHE A 46 -6.14 1.82 14.17
C PHE A 46 -6.43 3.23 13.67
N VAL A 47 -7.56 3.46 13.00
CA VAL A 47 -7.91 4.78 12.48
C VAL A 47 -8.40 5.76 13.54
N SER A 48 -8.63 5.30 14.77
CA SER A 48 -8.91 6.14 15.94
C SER A 48 -7.62 6.74 16.54
N CYS A 49 -6.46 6.11 16.31
CA CYS A 49 -5.16 6.70 16.66
C CYS A 49 -4.94 8.00 15.88
N GLU A 50 -4.50 9.05 16.55
CA GLU A 50 -4.33 10.39 15.93
C GLU A 50 -3.39 10.35 14.73
N LYS A 51 -2.29 9.59 14.81
CA LYS A 51 -1.31 9.41 13.72
C LYS A 51 -1.99 8.95 12.43
N TYR A 52 -2.95 8.03 12.51
CA TYR A 52 -3.57 7.36 11.36
C TYR A 52 -4.97 7.90 10.99
N SER A 53 -5.49 8.86 11.73
CA SER A 53 -6.87 9.34 11.59
C SER A 53 -7.23 9.85 10.18
N ASN A 54 -6.25 10.32 9.40
CA ASN A 54 -6.46 10.77 8.02
C ASN A 54 -6.57 9.61 7.01
N LEU A 55 -6.01 8.43 7.34
CA LEU A 55 -6.01 7.28 6.43
C LEU A 55 -7.42 6.87 6.01
N LYS A 56 -8.39 6.92 6.93
CA LYS A 56 -9.77 6.58 6.62
C LYS A 56 -10.36 7.36 5.42
N SER A 57 -10.03 8.65 5.30
CA SER A 57 -10.49 9.46 4.17
C SER A 57 -9.60 9.31 2.94
N MET A 58 -8.28 9.11 3.13
CA MET A 58 -7.34 8.88 2.04
C MET A 58 -7.58 7.53 1.35
N CYS A 59 -7.99 6.51 2.10
CA CYS A 59 -8.29 5.20 1.56
C CYS A 59 -9.73 5.09 1.09
N PHE A 60 -10.70 5.43 1.95
CA PHE A 60 -12.11 5.11 1.77
C PHE A 60 -13.02 6.32 2.03
N SER A 61 -13.05 7.25 1.11
CA SER A 61 -13.89 8.45 1.21
C SER A 61 -15.38 8.09 1.21
N ASN A 62 -16.17 8.75 2.07
CA ASN A 62 -17.62 8.52 2.23
C ASN A 62 -18.03 7.09 2.67
N SER A 63 -17.10 6.34 3.26
CA SER A 63 -17.38 5.00 3.81
C SER A 63 -18.02 5.05 5.21
N ALA A 64 -18.36 3.88 5.74
CA ALA A 64 -18.77 3.73 7.13
C ALA A 64 -17.71 4.26 8.13
N LEU A 65 -16.41 4.16 7.78
CA LEU A 65 -15.32 4.68 8.59
C LEU A 65 -15.26 6.22 8.67
N THR A 66 -15.66 6.90 7.60
CA THR A 66 -15.60 8.38 7.52
C THR A 66 -16.88 9.07 7.96
N GLN A 67 -18.01 8.37 7.86
CA GLN A 67 -19.34 8.90 8.17
C GLN A 67 -20.15 7.91 9.02
N PRO A 68 -19.76 7.64 10.27
CA PRO A 68 -20.39 6.61 11.08
C PRO A 68 -21.81 6.98 11.55
N LYS A 69 -22.15 8.26 11.65
CA LYS A 69 -23.45 8.69 12.17
C LYS A 69 -24.57 8.41 11.17
N GLY A 70 -25.57 7.64 11.61
CA GLY A 70 -26.78 7.32 10.83
C GLY A 70 -26.55 6.35 9.67
N LYS A 71 -25.38 5.69 9.60
CA LYS A 71 -25.04 4.65 8.63
C LYS A 71 -24.73 3.35 9.36
N ALA A 72 -24.83 2.24 8.62
CA ALA A 72 -24.35 0.96 9.10
C ALA A 72 -22.86 1.02 9.48
N THR A 73 -22.48 0.31 10.53
CA THR A 73 -21.09 0.16 10.95
C THR A 73 -20.24 -0.48 9.85
N LEU A 74 -18.92 -0.43 9.98
CA LEU A 74 -18.04 -1.15 9.06
C LEU A 74 -18.36 -2.64 9.06
N ASN A 75 -18.49 -3.24 10.24
CA ASN A 75 -18.84 -4.64 10.42
C ASN A 75 -20.14 -5.02 9.68
N GLU A 76 -21.23 -4.29 9.95
CA GLU A 76 -22.53 -4.55 9.29
C GLU A 76 -22.44 -4.46 7.76
N LYS A 77 -21.63 -3.53 7.24
CA LYS A 77 -21.41 -3.40 5.79
C LYS A 77 -20.65 -4.60 5.22
N LEU A 78 -19.56 -5.01 5.86
CA LEU A 78 -18.77 -6.15 5.40
C LEU A 78 -19.57 -7.45 5.47
N GLN A 79 -20.33 -7.67 6.56
CA GLN A 79 -21.26 -8.78 6.70
C GLN A 79 -22.35 -8.75 5.60
N GLY A 80 -22.83 -7.55 5.26
CA GLY A 80 -23.79 -7.36 4.17
C GLY A 80 -23.23 -7.77 2.81
N PHE A 81 -21.96 -7.48 2.53
CA PHE A 81 -21.31 -7.88 1.28
C PHE A 81 -21.21 -9.40 1.14
N ILE A 82 -20.78 -10.10 2.18
CA ILE A 82 -20.62 -11.56 2.19
C ILE A 82 -21.92 -12.30 1.81
N LYS A 83 -23.06 -11.77 2.19
CA LYS A 83 -24.36 -12.36 1.86
C LYS A 83 -24.74 -12.23 0.38
N ASN A 84 -23.98 -11.45 -0.40
CA ASN A 84 -24.29 -11.17 -1.79
C ASN A 84 -23.39 -11.93 -2.75
N GLN A 85 -23.92 -13.01 -3.30
CA GLN A 85 -23.29 -13.76 -4.38
C GLN A 85 -23.99 -13.49 -5.70
N GLY A 86 -23.26 -13.45 -6.78
CA GLY A 86 -23.75 -13.22 -8.13
C GLY A 86 -23.44 -14.39 -9.07
N ASN A 87 -23.64 -14.13 -10.35
CA ASN A 87 -23.42 -15.14 -11.41
C ASN A 87 -22.17 -14.86 -12.27
N GLU A 88 -21.58 -13.66 -12.11
CA GLU A 88 -20.40 -13.26 -12.90
C GLU A 88 -19.12 -13.46 -12.10
N TYR A 89 -18.01 -13.70 -12.78
CA TYR A 89 -16.73 -13.84 -12.13
C TYR A 89 -16.18 -12.46 -11.70
N CYS A 90 -15.46 -12.48 -10.60
CA CYS A 90 -14.80 -11.29 -10.06
C CYS A 90 -13.71 -10.80 -11.01
N SER A 91 -13.73 -9.51 -11.34
CA SER A 91 -12.71 -8.87 -12.18
C SER A 91 -11.34 -8.74 -11.50
N LEU A 92 -11.25 -8.93 -10.17
CA LEU A 92 -9.99 -8.83 -9.43
C LEU A 92 -9.33 -10.19 -9.23
N CYS A 93 -10.03 -11.17 -8.68
CA CYS A 93 -9.45 -12.50 -8.43
C CYS A 93 -9.76 -13.54 -9.52
N GLY A 94 -10.71 -13.28 -10.39
CA GLY A 94 -11.11 -14.20 -11.45
C GLY A 94 -11.80 -15.49 -10.98
N GLN A 95 -11.86 -15.75 -9.69
CA GLN A 95 -12.23 -17.06 -9.15
C GLN A 95 -13.65 -17.12 -8.55
N TYR A 96 -14.06 -16.07 -7.84
CA TYR A 96 -15.32 -16.10 -7.12
C TYR A 96 -16.39 -15.28 -7.82
N LYS A 97 -17.66 -15.74 -7.71
CA LYS A 97 -18.78 -15.07 -8.36
C LYS A 97 -19.19 -13.79 -7.63
N ALA A 98 -19.32 -12.74 -8.38
CA ALA A 98 -19.63 -11.41 -7.90
C ALA A 98 -21.06 -11.01 -8.26
N LYS A 99 -21.78 -10.44 -7.29
CA LYS A 99 -23.01 -9.69 -7.55
C LYS A 99 -22.76 -8.19 -7.45
N VAL A 100 -21.80 -7.81 -6.64
CA VAL A 100 -21.51 -6.42 -6.34
C VAL A 100 -20.75 -5.78 -7.51
N LYS A 101 -21.17 -4.60 -7.93
CA LYS A 101 -20.50 -3.77 -8.93
C LYS A 101 -19.94 -2.52 -8.28
N ILE A 102 -18.81 -2.04 -8.76
CA ILE A 102 -18.35 -0.69 -8.42
C ILE A 102 -19.41 0.31 -8.88
N GLU A 103 -19.69 1.29 -8.04
CA GLU A 103 -20.79 2.24 -8.18
C GLU A 103 -22.19 1.63 -8.04
N ASP A 104 -22.31 0.47 -7.42
CA ASP A 104 -23.61 -0.07 -7.02
C ASP A 104 -24.27 0.88 -6.01
N LYS A 105 -25.47 1.36 -6.36
CA LYS A 105 -26.21 2.33 -5.53
C LYS A 105 -26.74 1.71 -4.24
N GLU A 106 -27.09 0.43 -4.27
CA GLU A 106 -27.62 -0.29 -3.12
C GLU A 106 -26.54 -0.42 -2.03
N TYR A 107 -25.32 -0.75 -2.42
CA TYR A 107 -24.21 -0.96 -1.49
C TYR A 107 -23.30 0.28 -1.34
N ASN A 108 -23.51 1.31 -2.15
CA ASN A 108 -22.65 2.48 -2.20
C ASN A 108 -21.17 2.09 -2.42
N ILE A 109 -20.93 1.16 -3.35
CA ILE A 109 -19.61 0.73 -3.76
C ILE A 109 -19.00 1.79 -4.67
N GLY A 110 -17.73 1.90 -4.70
CA GLY A 110 -16.94 2.85 -5.44
C GLY A 110 -15.77 3.25 -4.56
N ARG A 111 -15.40 4.50 -4.56
CA ARG A 111 -14.31 5.03 -3.73
C ARG A 111 -14.53 4.89 -2.21
N SER A 112 -15.74 4.51 -1.79
CA SER A 112 -16.05 4.22 -0.38
C SER A 112 -15.43 2.91 0.12
N TYR A 113 -15.21 1.95 -0.77
CA TYR A 113 -14.71 0.61 -0.43
C TYR A 113 -13.60 0.11 -1.37
N MET A 114 -13.34 0.82 -2.46
CA MET A 114 -12.28 0.50 -3.42
C MET A 114 -11.49 1.77 -3.69
N PRO A 115 -10.29 1.93 -3.12
CA PRO A 115 -9.47 3.12 -3.34
C PRO A 115 -9.18 3.33 -4.83
N ASN A 116 -9.38 4.57 -5.29
CA ASN A 116 -9.12 4.99 -6.67
C ASN A 116 -9.88 4.23 -7.78
N LEU A 117 -10.90 3.45 -7.42
CA LEU A 117 -11.74 2.74 -8.37
C LEU A 117 -13.13 3.40 -8.43
N VAL A 118 -13.35 4.24 -9.41
CA VAL A 118 -14.64 4.84 -9.74
C VAL A 118 -15.03 4.48 -11.17
N ALA A 119 -16.34 4.41 -11.45
CA ALA A 119 -16.84 3.96 -12.75
C ALA A 119 -16.37 4.81 -13.93
N ASN A 120 -16.15 6.09 -13.71
CA ASN A 120 -15.71 7.02 -14.74
C ASN A 120 -14.19 7.09 -14.90
N THR A 121 -13.44 6.20 -14.27
CA THR A 121 -12.00 6.13 -14.41
C THR A 121 -11.59 5.22 -15.55
N PHE A 122 -10.29 5.17 -15.77
CA PHE A 122 -9.60 4.39 -16.80
C PHE A 122 -10.10 2.94 -16.96
N TYR A 123 -10.58 2.30 -15.91
CA TYR A 123 -11.05 0.91 -15.97
C TYR A 123 -12.33 0.70 -16.78
N ASN A 124 -13.14 1.75 -16.95
CA ASN A 124 -14.36 1.68 -17.76
C ASN A 124 -14.13 2.11 -19.20
N PHE A 125 -12.94 2.59 -19.50
CA PHE A 125 -12.67 3.22 -20.80
C PHE A 125 -12.78 2.24 -21.98
N SER A 126 -12.39 0.99 -21.79
CA SER A 126 -12.30 0.01 -22.89
C SER A 126 -13.63 -0.67 -23.25
N ASN A 127 -14.64 -0.66 -22.37
CA ASN A 127 -15.80 -1.53 -22.55
C ASN A 127 -17.16 -0.88 -22.39
N ASN A 128 -17.29 0.43 -22.26
CA ASN A 128 -18.55 1.08 -21.89
C ASN A 128 -19.17 0.48 -20.60
N LEU A 129 -18.30 0.05 -19.68
CA LEU A 129 -18.73 -0.76 -18.53
C LEU A 129 -19.51 0.07 -17.52
N GLN A 130 -20.56 -0.54 -17.04
CA GLN A 130 -21.35 -0.04 -15.93
C GLN A 130 -20.77 -0.42 -14.55
N GLY A 131 -19.42 -0.36 -14.42
CA GLY A 131 -18.70 -0.75 -13.22
C GLY A 131 -18.01 -2.12 -13.33
N LEU A 132 -17.15 -2.43 -12.35
CA LEU A 132 -16.45 -3.70 -12.25
C LEU A 132 -17.22 -4.66 -11.36
N ASN A 133 -17.37 -5.91 -11.79
CA ASN A 133 -17.86 -6.97 -10.94
C ASN A 133 -16.77 -7.35 -9.93
N VAL A 134 -17.04 -7.21 -8.65
CA VAL A 134 -16.12 -7.54 -7.56
C VAL A 134 -16.78 -8.49 -6.60
N CYS A 135 -16.10 -9.58 -6.25
CA CYS A 135 -16.65 -10.50 -5.27
C CYS A 135 -16.59 -9.89 -3.86
N PRO A 136 -17.48 -10.33 -2.94
CA PRO A 136 -17.49 -9.83 -1.57
C PRO A 136 -16.15 -9.98 -0.85
N TYR A 137 -15.44 -11.06 -1.09
CA TYR A 137 -14.16 -11.37 -0.44
C TYR A 137 -13.06 -10.38 -0.85
N CYS A 138 -12.95 -10.05 -2.13
CA CYS A 138 -12.04 -9.01 -2.59
C CYS A 138 -12.38 -7.63 -2.00
N LEU A 139 -13.65 -7.29 -1.83
CA LEU A 139 -14.05 -6.05 -1.15
C LEU A 139 -13.64 -6.04 0.30
N VAL A 140 -13.88 -7.12 1.02
CA VAL A 140 -13.47 -7.26 2.44
C VAL A 140 -11.97 -7.14 2.58
N LEU A 141 -11.20 -7.89 1.78
CA LEU A 141 -9.73 -7.81 1.78
C LEU A 141 -9.23 -6.41 1.42
N THR A 142 -9.86 -5.74 0.47
CA THR A 142 -9.52 -4.34 0.16
C THR A 142 -9.67 -3.42 1.38
N MET A 143 -10.70 -3.61 2.20
CA MET A 143 -10.84 -2.83 3.43
C MET A 143 -9.74 -3.14 4.44
N TYR A 144 -9.31 -4.41 4.55
CA TYR A 144 -8.23 -4.81 5.46
C TYR A 144 -6.88 -4.20 5.07
N SER A 145 -6.66 -3.86 3.80
CA SER A 145 -5.41 -3.26 3.33
C SER A 145 -5.05 -1.93 3.99
N ILE A 146 -6.02 -1.24 4.61
CA ILE A 146 -5.76 0.01 5.33
C ILE A 146 -4.75 -0.19 6.46
N LEU A 147 -4.72 -1.37 7.08
CA LEU A 147 -3.79 -1.72 8.15
C LEU A 147 -2.34 -1.87 7.66
N ASN A 148 -2.12 -2.08 6.36
CA ASN A 148 -0.79 -2.05 5.74
C ASN A 148 -0.41 -0.68 5.16
N CYS A 149 -1.32 0.31 5.22
CA CYS A 149 -1.02 1.64 4.72
C CYS A 149 -0.06 2.37 5.64
N ARG A 150 0.94 2.98 5.05
CA ARG A 150 1.71 4.06 5.65
C ARG A 150 1.07 5.40 5.28
N VAL A 151 1.26 6.39 6.13
CA VAL A 151 0.76 7.75 5.89
C VAL A 151 1.90 8.74 5.86
N SER A 152 1.89 9.58 4.83
CA SER A 152 2.64 10.82 4.76
C SER A 152 1.72 11.92 4.22
N ARG A 153 2.15 12.68 3.26
CA ARG A 153 1.26 13.54 2.48
C ARG A 153 0.18 12.74 1.73
N TYR A 154 0.50 11.49 1.38
CA TYR A 154 -0.38 10.50 0.73
C TYR A 154 -0.41 9.23 1.58
N ALA A 155 -1.46 8.46 1.44
CA ALA A 155 -1.42 7.06 1.83
C ALA A 155 -0.59 6.28 0.82
N PHE A 156 0.17 5.27 1.28
CA PHE A 156 0.92 4.43 0.36
C PHE A 156 1.01 2.98 0.84
N LEU A 157 1.14 2.10 -0.12
CA LEU A 157 1.30 0.66 0.02
C LEU A 157 2.46 0.20 -0.85
N TYR A 158 3.16 -0.83 -0.41
CA TYR A 158 4.04 -1.58 -1.28
C TYR A 158 3.33 -2.82 -1.83
N ASN A 159 3.74 -3.21 -3.02
CA ASN A 159 3.42 -4.49 -3.63
C ASN A 159 4.69 -5.08 -4.23
N SER A 160 4.83 -6.39 -4.16
CA SER A 160 5.98 -7.10 -4.72
C SER A 160 5.56 -8.45 -5.28
N THR A 161 6.30 -8.96 -6.25
CA THR A 161 6.18 -10.35 -6.69
C THR A 161 6.78 -11.34 -5.69
N SER A 162 7.63 -10.87 -4.77
CA SER A 162 8.19 -11.68 -3.68
C SER A 162 7.19 -11.81 -2.53
N ASN A 163 6.79 -13.04 -2.21
CA ASN A 163 5.94 -13.32 -1.04
C ASN A 163 6.69 -12.99 0.25
N GLU A 164 7.96 -13.38 0.36
CA GLU A 164 8.80 -13.10 1.52
C GLU A 164 8.85 -11.59 1.83
N PHE A 165 9.02 -10.75 0.80
CA PHE A 165 8.98 -9.30 0.99
C PHE A 165 7.63 -8.81 1.51
N MET A 166 6.53 -9.34 0.98
CA MET A 166 5.18 -8.93 1.39
C MET A 166 4.86 -9.34 2.83
N GLU A 167 5.31 -10.53 3.24
CA GLU A 167 5.20 -11.02 4.62
C GLU A 167 5.98 -10.14 5.58
N ASP A 168 7.23 -9.88 5.26
CA ASP A 168 8.13 -9.04 6.05
C ASP A 168 7.64 -7.60 6.15
N TYR A 169 7.16 -7.06 5.03
CA TYR A 169 6.54 -5.74 5.00
C TYR A 169 5.34 -5.68 5.93
N THR A 170 4.42 -6.65 5.79
CA THR A 170 3.22 -6.70 6.63
C THR A 170 3.59 -6.84 8.11
N CYS A 171 4.48 -7.76 8.46
CA CYS A 171 4.94 -7.97 9.84
C CYS A 171 5.48 -6.66 10.44
N SER A 172 6.41 -6.00 9.74
CA SER A 172 6.99 -4.73 10.18
C SER A 172 5.96 -3.63 10.39
N ILE A 173 4.96 -3.52 9.48
CA ILE A 173 3.89 -2.53 9.58
C ILE A 173 2.98 -2.83 10.77
N GLN A 174 2.57 -4.09 10.95
CA GLN A 174 1.65 -4.45 12.04
C GLN A 174 2.30 -4.27 13.41
N GLU A 175 3.57 -4.60 13.58
CA GLU A 175 4.33 -4.35 14.81
C GLU A 175 4.40 -2.85 15.15
N GLU A 176 4.66 -1.99 14.14
CA GLU A 176 4.65 -0.54 14.32
C GLU A 176 3.25 -0.03 14.67
N ASN A 177 2.21 -0.49 13.96
CA ASN A 177 0.84 -0.08 14.19
C ASN A 177 0.38 -0.43 15.63
N LEU A 178 0.68 -1.62 16.09
CA LEU A 178 0.34 -2.05 17.45
C LEU A 178 1.02 -1.14 18.48
N THR A 179 2.30 -0.89 18.32
CA THR A 179 3.07 0.01 19.20
C THR A 179 2.50 1.42 19.20
N ASP A 180 2.20 1.96 18.04
CA ASP A 180 1.65 3.32 17.88
C ASP A 180 0.25 3.47 18.50
N VAL A 181 -0.60 2.47 18.34
CA VAL A 181 -1.95 2.46 18.92
C VAL A 181 -1.85 2.38 20.45
N GLU A 182 -1.03 1.46 20.99
CA GLU A 182 -0.83 1.30 22.44
C GLU A 182 -0.27 2.58 23.10
N LEU A 183 0.66 3.26 22.44
CA LEU A 183 1.27 4.50 22.94
C LEU A 183 0.43 5.75 22.65
N GLY A 184 -0.67 5.65 21.91
CA GLY A 184 -1.49 6.79 21.50
C GLY A 184 -0.69 7.78 20.65
N ALA A 185 0.03 7.28 19.63
CA ALA A 185 0.93 8.06 18.80
C ALA A 185 0.23 9.25 18.14
N LYS A 186 0.89 10.42 18.21
CA LYS A 186 0.39 11.67 17.63
C LYS A 186 0.96 11.89 16.23
N LYS A 187 0.28 12.75 15.47
CA LYS A 187 0.81 13.21 14.19
C LYS A 187 2.13 13.92 14.38
N GLU A 188 3.20 13.30 13.91
CA GLU A 188 4.48 13.97 13.79
C GLU A 188 4.62 14.59 12.39
N LYS A 189 5.41 15.68 12.30
CA LYS A 189 5.88 16.12 10.98
C LYS A 189 6.84 15.06 10.47
N GLU A 190 6.37 14.22 9.57
CA GLU A 190 7.15 13.15 9.01
C GLU A 190 8.48 13.67 8.44
N LYS A 191 9.57 13.16 8.98
CA LYS A 191 10.92 13.40 8.51
C LYS A 191 11.47 12.24 7.69
N HIS A 192 10.79 11.08 7.72
CA HIS A 192 11.29 9.89 7.04
C HIS A 192 10.94 9.93 5.56
N SER A 193 11.96 9.75 4.74
CA SER A 193 11.74 9.58 3.31
C SER A 193 11.13 8.21 3.04
N ILE A 194 10.32 8.12 1.99
CA ILE A 194 9.76 6.87 1.50
C ILE A 194 10.85 5.81 1.26
N VAL A 195 12.05 6.26 0.87
CA VAL A 195 13.21 5.41 0.63
C VAL A 195 13.74 4.82 1.94
N GLU A 196 13.72 5.57 3.05
CA GLU A 196 14.18 5.06 4.36
C GLU A 196 13.34 3.88 4.85
N SER A 197 12.03 3.93 4.65
CA SER A 197 11.16 2.80 4.99
C SER A 197 11.44 1.57 4.10
N LEU A 198 11.75 1.78 2.81
CA LEU A 198 12.14 0.70 1.91
C LEU A 198 13.49 0.10 2.31
N GLU A 199 14.47 0.93 2.64
CA GLU A 199 15.81 0.48 3.04
C GLU A 199 15.76 -0.45 4.25
N SER A 200 15.00 -0.09 5.29
CA SER A 200 14.85 -0.92 6.49
C SER A 200 14.27 -2.30 6.19
N LEU A 201 13.45 -2.40 5.14
CA LEU A 201 12.86 -3.67 4.72
C LEU A 201 13.82 -4.52 3.89
N VAL A 202 14.53 -3.91 2.93
CA VAL A 202 15.31 -4.67 1.95
C VAL A 202 16.73 -4.96 2.39
N CYS A 203 17.32 -4.17 3.28
CA CYS A 203 18.70 -4.36 3.72
C CYS A 203 18.94 -5.59 4.62
N LYS A 204 17.89 -6.31 4.97
CA LYS A 204 17.99 -7.60 5.66
C LYS A 204 18.19 -8.79 4.71
N TYR A 205 17.98 -8.61 3.42
CA TYR A 205 18.19 -9.64 2.41
C TYR A 205 19.66 -9.67 1.96
N ASN A 206 20.17 -10.86 1.63
CA ASN A 206 21.46 -11.01 0.96
C ASN A 206 21.37 -10.68 -0.54
N SER A 207 20.23 -10.98 -1.13
CA SER A 207 19.85 -10.62 -2.50
C SER A 207 18.35 -10.58 -2.59
N PHE A 208 17.84 -9.80 -3.53
CA PHE A 208 16.41 -9.69 -3.76
C PHE A 208 16.07 -10.08 -5.21
N ASP A 209 15.10 -10.98 -5.35
CA ASP A 209 14.56 -11.36 -6.65
C ASP A 209 13.08 -10.98 -6.71
N GLY A 210 12.77 -10.01 -7.55
CA GLY A 210 11.44 -9.45 -7.69
C GLY A 210 11.46 -7.96 -7.98
N ASN A 211 10.30 -7.40 -8.27
CA ASN A 211 10.10 -5.96 -8.35
C ASN A 211 9.29 -5.49 -7.15
N ILE A 212 9.52 -4.27 -6.72
CA ILE A 212 8.72 -3.59 -5.71
C ILE A 212 8.01 -2.44 -6.40
N GLU A 213 6.72 -2.36 -6.19
CA GLU A 213 5.89 -1.23 -6.60
C GLU A 213 5.40 -0.49 -5.36
N GLN A 214 5.48 0.83 -5.41
CA GLN A 214 4.91 1.70 -4.41
C GLN A 214 3.71 2.42 -4.99
N TYR A 215 2.57 2.17 -4.40
CA TYR A 215 1.31 2.84 -4.73
C TYR A 215 1.10 3.98 -3.74
N MET A 216 1.19 5.22 -4.23
CA MET A 216 0.87 6.43 -3.46
C MET A 216 -0.48 6.94 -3.91
N PHE A 217 -1.40 7.16 -2.98
CA PHE A 217 -2.76 7.57 -3.33
C PHE A 217 -3.40 8.48 -2.30
N ASN A 218 -4.35 9.27 -2.76
CA ASN A 218 -5.21 10.08 -1.91
C ASN A 218 -6.63 10.07 -2.51
N ASN A 219 -7.56 9.49 -1.77
CA ASN A 219 -8.96 9.38 -2.16
C ASN A 219 -9.85 10.42 -1.45
N SER A 220 -9.26 11.38 -0.74
CA SER A 220 -9.99 12.46 -0.07
C SER A 220 -10.38 13.56 -1.04
N GLY A 221 -11.49 14.25 -0.77
CA GLY A 221 -11.93 15.37 -1.58
C GLY A 221 -12.65 14.97 -2.87
N GLN A 222 -12.63 15.86 -3.86
CA GLN A 222 -13.33 15.68 -5.15
C GLN A 222 -12.47 14.96 -6.19
N SER A 223 -11.14 15.15 -6.14
CA SER A 223 -10.19 14.48 -7.01
C SER A 223 -9.58 13.28 -6.32
N GLN A 224 -9.23 12.29 -7.11
CA GLN A 224 -8.47 11.12 -6.67
C GLN A 224 -7.11 11.18 -7.35
N ASP A 225 -6.06 11.01 -6.53
CA ASP A 225 -4.69 10.93 -7.02
C ASP A 225 -4.16 9.53 -6.77
N ILE A 226 -3.53 8.98 -7.78
CA ILE A 226 -2.74 7.75 -7.65
C ILE A 226 -1.45 7.90 -8.44
N ASN A 227 -0.35 7.53 -7.82
CA ASN A 227 0.96 7.46 -8.45
C ASN A 227 1.60 6.10 -8.11
N VAL A 228 2.12 5.44 -9.13
CA VAL A 228 2.77 4.13 -8.98
C VAL A 228 4.23 4.27 -9.36
N ASN A 229 5.12 4.04 -8.40
CA ASN A 229 6.55 4.03 -8.59
C ASN A 229 7.03 2.57 -8.66
N SER A 230 7.62 2.17 -9.77
CA SER A 230 8.21 0.84 -9.90
C SER A 230 9.70 0.89 -9.54
N ILE A 231 10.06 0.16 -8.50
CA ILE A 231 11.43 0.06 -8.00
C ILE A 231 12.04 -1.22 -8.57
N LYS A 232 12.93 -1.06 -9.53
CA LYS A 232 13.53 -2.19 -10.22
C LYS A 232 14.44 -2.97 -9.28
N ASN A 233 14.45 -4.29 -9.45
CA ASN A 233 15.31 -5.23 -8.74
C ASN A 233 16.78 -4.74 -8.62
N LYS A 234 17.36 -4.22 -9.70
CA LYS A 234 18.74 -3.71 -9.69
C LYS A 234 18.98 -2.62 -8.63
N TYR A 235 17.99 -1.77 -8.33
CA TYR A 235 18.13 -0.72 -7.31
C TYR A 235 17.98 -1.28 -5.90
N VAL A 236 17.09 -2.25 -5.72
CA VAL A 236 16.95 -2.98 -4.45
C VAL A 236 18.27 -3.66 -4.10
N ASN A 237 18.85 -4.42 -5.04
CA ASN A 237 20.14 -5.08 -4.86
C ASN A 237 21.30 -4.08 -4.69
N LEU A 238 21.20 -2.89 -5.27
CA LEU A 238 22.17 -1.80 -5.01
C LEU A 238 22.10 -1.35 -3.55
N LEU A 239 20.91 -1.13 -2.99
CA LEU A 239 20.74 -0.74 -1.57
C LEU A 239 21.33 -1.80 -0.63
N ILE A 240 21.04 -3.08 -0.89
CA ILE A 240 21.60 -4.20 -0.13
C ILE A 240 23.13 -4.15 -0.15
N LYS A 241 23.75 -4.03 -1.32
CA LYS A 241 25.21 -3.96 -1.46
C LYS A 241 25.84 -2.72 -0.82
N LEU A 242 25.13 -1.58 -0.86
CA LEU A 242 25.61 -0.36 -0.19
C LEU A 242 25.58 -0.53 1.33
N GLN A 243 24.57 -1.21 1.86
CA GLN A 243 24.50 -1.54 3.27
C GLN A 243 25.61 -2.50 3.70
N GLU A 244 25.82 -3.59 2.96
CA GLU A 244 26.90 -4.56 3.23
C GLU A 244 28.28 -3.90 3.28
N LYS A 245 28.52 -2.89 2.44
CA LYS A 245 29.77 -2.15 2.37
C LYS A 245 29.84 -0.93 3.28
N ALA A 246 28.85 -0.72 4.14
CA ALA A 246 28.70 0.46 4.99
C ALA A 246 28.72 1.81 4.23
N LEU A 247 28.31 1.81 2.97
CA LEU A 247 28.30 3.00 2.09
C LEU A 247 26.92 3.68 2.00
N LEU A 248 25.88 3.08 2.58
CA LEU A 248 24.51 3.58 2.46
C LEU A 248 24.36 5.01 3.02
N SER A 249 25.00 5.31 4.14
CA SER A 249 24.97 6.65 4.73
C SER A 249 25.64 7.71 3.84
N HIS A 250 26.71 7.33 3.12
CA HIS A 250 27.37 8.21 2.16
C HIS A 250 26.48 8.45 0.93
N PHE A 251 25.85 7.39 0.41
CA PHE A 251 24.89 7.47 -0.69
C PHE A 251 23.72 8.43 -0.37
N LYS A 252 23.20 8.38 0.86
CA LYS A 252 22.17 9.30 1.35
C LYS A 252 22.67 10.74 1.47
N LYS A 253 23.89 10.96 1.94
CA LYS A 253 24.47 12.32 2.00
C LYS A 253 24.55 12.98 0.62
N LEU A 254 24.74 12.20 -0.44
CA LEU A 254 24.70 12.67 -1.81
C LEU A 254 23.28 12.82 -2.38
N HIS A 255 22.26 12.56 -1.58
CA HIS A 255 20.85 12.59 -1.98
C HIS A 255 20.51 11.71 -3.20
N LEU A 256 21.25 10.64 -3.42
CA LEU A 256 21.08 9.75 -4.57
C LEU A 256 19.88 8.79 -4.40
N ASP A 257 19.52 8.52 -3.16
CA ASP A 257 18.37 7.69 -2.77
C ASP A 257 17.05 8.17 -3.41
N ARG A 258 16.83 9.48 -3.49
CA ARG A 258 15.64 10.10 -4.09
C ARG A 258 15.43 9.76 -5.57
N TYR A 259 16.49 9.36 -6.27
CA TYR A 259 16.41 9.03 -7.70
C TYR A 259 16.07 7.56 -7.96
N ILE A 260 16.04 6.73 -6.93
CA ILE A 260 15.65 5.32 -7.03
C ILE A 260 14.19 5.19 -7.47
N LEU A 261 13.29 5.95 -6.82
CA LEU A 261 11.86 5.87 -7.07
C LEU A 261 11.45 6.30 -8.48
N ASN A 262 12.13 7.27 -9.04
CA ASN A 262 11.81 7.76 -10.38
C ASN A 262 12.67 7.15 -11.50
N GLY A 263 13.52 6.16 -11.16
CA GLY A 263 14.33 5.42 -12.13
C GLY A 263 15.42 6.23 -12.83
N THR A 264 15.80 7.39 -12.28
CA THR A 264 16.79 8.31 -12.89
C THR A 264 18.15 8.31 -12.17
N LEU A 265 18.41 7.27 -11.36
CA LEU A 265 19.61 7.21 -10.53
C LEU A 265 20.89 7.30 -11.35
N GLU A 266 21.04 6.54 -12.44
CA GLU A 266 22.26 6.50 -13.22
C GLU A 266 22.59 7.86 -13.84
N SER A 267 21.62 8.54 -14.42
CA SER A 267 21.83 9.85 -15.04
C SER A 267 22.17 10.92 -14.02
N ASN A 268 21.55 10.87 -12.84
CA ASN A 268 21.82 11.83 -11.78
C ASN A 268 23.12 11.52 -11.04
N TYR A 269 23.50 10.25 -10.88
CA TYR A 269 24.80 9.85 -10.33
C TYR A 269 25.96 10.42 -11.17
N LEU A 270 25.92 10.25 -12.48
CA LEU A 270 26.94 10.82 -13.37
C LEU A 270 27.01 12.35 -13.23
N ARG A 271 25.87 13.02 -13.13
CA ARG A 271 25.81 14.47 -12.96
C ARG A 271 26.48 14.93 -11.66
N GLU A 272 26.22 14.24 -10.55
CA GLU A 272 26.84 14.58 -9.25
C GLU A 272 28.34 14.29 -9.26
N VAL A 273 28.79 13.17 -9.83
CA VAL A 273 30.22 12.87 -10.00
C VAL A 273 30.94 13.93 -10.83
N TYR A 274 30.30 14.44 -11.89
CA TYR A 274 30.90 15.52 -12.69
C TYR A 274 30.98 16.83 -11.94
N LYS A 275 30.04 17.15 -11.06
CA LYS A 275 30.11 18.36 -10.21
C LYS A 275 31.28 18.28 -9.24
N VAL A 276 31.42 17.18 -8.50
CA VAL A 276 32.52 16.97 -7.54
C VAL A 276 33.88 17.11 -8.25
N LYS A 277 34.06 16.44 -9.39
CA LYS A 277 35.30 16.56 -10.16
C LYS A 277 35.60 17.99 -10.68
N LYS A 278 34.56 18.77 -10.90
CA LYS A 278 34.72 20.17 -11.33
C LYS A 278 35.14 21.05 -10.14
N GLU A 279 34.58 20.81 -8.97
CA GLU A 279 34.92 21.51 -7.73
C GLU A 279 36.36 21.21 -7.32
N GLU A 280 36.78 19.94 -7.31
CA GLU A 280 38.15 19.53 -7.04
C GLU A 280 39.15 20.23 -7.96
N LYS A 281 38.88 20.34 -9.27
CA LYS A 281 39.72 21.03 -10.24
C LYS A 281 39.72 22.55 -10.08
N MET A 282 38.71 23.14 -9.47
CA MET A 282 38.69 24.57 -9.15
C MET A 282 39.59 24.86 -7.93
N ASP A 283 39.48 24.02 -6.90
CA ASP A 283 40.29 24.14 -5.69
C ASP A 283 41.78 23.95 -5.96
N GLU A 284 42.15 23.04 -6.88
CA GLU A 284 43.53 22.88 -7.33
C GLU A 284 44.08 24.12 -8.06
N LYS A 285 43.21 24.83 -8.82
CA LYS A 285 43.60 26.05 -9.55
C LYS A 285 43.65 27.31 -8.69
N GLU A 286 42.98 27.32 -7.55
CA GLU A 286 43.05 28.41 -6.59
C GLU A 286 44.25 28.26 -5.63
N GLN A 287 44.94 27.09 -5.64
CA GLN A 287 46.14 26.82 -4.87
C GLN A 287 47.46 27.00 -5.69
N GLU A 288 47.39 27.17 -7.01
CA GLU A 288 48.46 27.58 -7.88
C GLU A 288 48.52 29.13 -8.07
#